data_4e4b35ce67f60851f6a6018ae9610294
#
_entry.id   4e4b35ce67f60851f6a6018ae9610294
#
_cell.length_a   1.000
_cell.length_b   1.000
_cell.length_c   1.000
_cell.angle_alpha   90.00
_cell.angle_beta   90.00
_cell.angle_gamma   90.00
#
_symmetry.space_group_name_H-M   'P 1'
#
loop_
_entity.id
_entity.type
_entity.pdbx_description
1 polymer ?
#
loop_
_entity_poly.entity_id
_entity_poly.type
_entity_poly.pdbx_seq_one_letter_code
_entity_poly.pdbx_strand_id
1 'polypeptide(L)'
;MALFICYDLRFPELFRLSALRAAPEIYLVIASWPDRRIGHWIALLRARAIENQAYVLGVNRVGSDPVHAYPGRSLLVDPWGEVLSDA
;
A
#
# COMPACT_ATOMS: atom_id res chain seq x y z
N MET A 1 -0.38 11.28 9.43
CA MET A 1 0.05 10.07 8.69
C MET A 1 -0.28 8.83 9.51
N ALA A 2 -0.76 7.80 8.86
CA ALA A 2 -1.02 6.51 9.50
C ALA A 2 -0.09 5.44 8.88
N LEU A 3 0.42 4.55 9.72
CA LEU A 3 1.35 3.49 9.33
C LEU A 3 0.67 2.12 9.41
N PHE A 4 0.75 1.37 8.32
CA PHE A 4 0.28 -0.01 8.25
C PHE A 4 1.40 -0.92 7.74
N ILE A 5 1.29 -2.19 8.04
CA ILE A 5 2.34 -3.16 7.73
C ILE A 5 1.76 -4.30 6.89
N CYS A 6 2.36 -4.51 5.72
CA CYS A 6 2.21 -5.69 4.87
C CYS A 6 0.77 -6.21 4.75
N TYR A 7 0.43 -7.25 5.50
CA TYR A 7 -0.85 -7.94 5.39
C TYR A 7 -2.05 -7.07 5.79
N ASP A 8 -1.82 -6.00 6.55
CA ASP A 8 -2.86 -5.02 6.91
C ASP A 8 -3.53 -4.45 5.66
N LEU A 9 -2.80 -4.38 4.55
CA LEU A 9 -3.30 -3.85 3.28
C LEU A 9 -4.53 -4.62 2.77
N ARG A 10 -4.69 -5.88 3.16
CA ARG A 10 -5.83 -6.71 2.78
C ARG A 10 -7.08 -6.46 3.60
N PHE A 11 -6.99 -5.62 4.64
CA PHE A 11 -8.09 -5.34 5.56
C PHE A 11 -8.55 -3.89 5.43
N PRO A 12 -9.50 -3.60 4.53
CA PRO A 12 -9.97 -2.23 4.34
C PRO A 12 -10.55 -1.62 5.61
N GLU A 13 -11.07 -2.44 6.52
CA GLU A 13 -11.65 -1.99 7.78
C GLU A 13 -10.66 -1.20 8.63
N LEU A 14 -9.40 -1.62 8.66
CA LEU A 14 -8.36 -0.96 9.44
C LEU A 14 -8.12 0.47 8.93
N PHE A 15 -8.05 0.61 7.62
CA PHE A 15 -7.86 1.91 6.98
C PHE A 15 -9.07 2.80 7.18
N ARG A 16 -10.26 2.24 7.02
CA ARG A 16 -11.50 2.97 7.17
C ARG A 16 -11.70 3.46 8.60
N LEU A 17 -11.38 2.63 9.58
CA LEU A 17 -11.44 3.00 10.98
C LEU A 17 -10.48 4.15 11.27
N SER A 18 -9.26 4.09 10.74
CA SER A 18 -8.27 5.16 10.88
C SER A 18 -8.78 6.46 10.24
N ALA A 19 -9.41 6.37 9.07
CA ALA A 19 -9.97 7.54 8.40
C ALA A 19 -11.08 8.20 9.22
N LEU A 20 -11.94 7.40 9.85
CA LEU A 20 -13.02 7.91 10.69
C LEU A 20 -12.52 8.57 11.96
N ARG A 21 -11.42 8.08 12.52
CA ARG A 21 -10.88 8.58 13.80
C ARG A 21 -9.96 9.77 13.63
N ALA A 22 -9.08 9.74 12.64
CA ALA A 22 -8.00 10.71 12.52
C ALA A 22 -7.92 11.39 11.15
N ALA A 23 -8.64 10.87 10.16
CA ALA A 23 -8.64 11.38 8.78
C ALA A 23 -7.23 11.73 8.27
N PRO A 24 -6.27 10.77 8.25
CA PRO A 24 -4.92 11.06 7.82
C PRO A 24 -4.90 11.44 6.34
N GLU A 25 -4.00 12.35 5.97
CA GLU A 25 -3.84 12.76 4.57
C GLU A 25 -3.02 11.75 3.77
N ILE A 26 -2.18 10.99 4.45
CA ILE A 26 -1.34 9.97 3.82
C ILE A 26 -1.26 8.71 4.69
N TYR A 27 -1.34 7.58 4.00
CA TYR A 27 -1.11 6.27 4.61
C TYR A 27 0.24 5.73 4.13
N LEU A 28 1.04 5.23 5.05
CA LEU A 28 2.30 4.58 4.73
C LEU A 28 2.14 3.08 4.97
N VAL A 29 2.41 2.28 3.95
CA VAL A 29 2.37 0.82 4.03
C VAL A 29 3.75 0.27 3.71
N ILE A 30 4.36 -0.42 4.67
CA ILE A 30 5.65 -1.08 4.46
C ILE A 30 5.45 -2.59 4.37
N ALA A 31 6.16 -3.24 3.46
CA ALA A 31 5.90 -4.64 3.18
C ALA A 31 7.12 -5.40 2.64
N SER A 32 7.03 -6.72 2.76
CA SER A 32 7.80 -7.69 1.98
C SER A 32 6.79 -8.44 1.11
N TRP A 33 6.38 -7.83 0.01
CA TRP A 33 5.31 -8.35 -0.84
C TRP A 33 5.90 -9.08 -2.02
N PRO A 34 5.63 -10.38 -2.18
CA PRO A 34 6.31 -11.19 -3.18
C PRO A 34 5.84 -10.91 -4.61
N ASP A 35 6.73 -11.17 -5.55
CA ASP A 35 6.50 -10.96 -6.98
C ASP A 35 5.23 -11.66 -7.48
N ARG A 36 4.99 -12.88 -7.05
CA ARG A 36 3.82 -13.64 -7.49
C ARG A 36 2.49 -12.99 -7.15
N ARG A 37 2.46 -12.03 -6.23
CA ARG A 37 1.25 -11.30 -5.82
C ARG A 37 1.37 -9.79 -6.03
N ILE A 38 2.28 -9.37 -6.89
CA ILE A 38 2.51 -7.93 -7.05
C ILE A 38 1.29 -7.20 -7.62
N GLY A 39 0.49 -7.88 -8.42
CA GLY A 39 -0.77 -7.32 -8.91
C GLY A 39 -1.73 -6.97 -7.77
N HIS A 40 -1.79 -7.80 -6.74
CA HIS A 40 -2.59 -7.51 -5.56
C HIS A 40 -2.06 -6.30 -4.79
N TRP A 41 -0.75 -6.19 -4.66
CA TRP A 41 -0.08 -5.05 -4.03
C TRP A 41 -0.52 -3.74 -4.68
N ILE A 42 -0.38 -3.67 -5.99
CA ILE A 42 -0.72 -2.47 -6.75
C ILE A 42 -2.22 -2.15 -6.64
N ALA A 43 -3.07 -3.15 -6.84
CA ALA A 43 -4.52 -2.96 -6.80
C ALA A 43 -5.00 -2.52 -5.42
N LEU A 44 -4.46 -3.11 -4.35
CA LEU A 44 -4.87 -2.80 -2.99
C LEU A 44 -4.40 -1.42 -2.55
N LEU A 45 -3.18 -1.00 -2.92
CA LEU A 45 -2.71 0.35 -2.62
C LEU A 45 -3.62 1.40 -3.27
N ARG A 46 -3.98 1.18 -4.52
CA ARG A 46 -4.87 2.08 -5.26
C ARG A 46 -6.27 2.12 -4.63
N ALA A 47 -6.80 0.96 -4.24
CA ALA A 47 -8.11 0.86 -3.61
C ALA A 47 -8.15 1.62 -2.28
N ARG A 48 -7.10 1.48 -1.45
CA ARG A 48 -7.04 2.18 -0.15
C ARG A 48 -6.98 3.69 -0.34
N ALA A 49 -6.27 4.16 -1.36
CA ALA A 49 -6.22 5.59 -1.67
C ALA A 49 -7.60 6.13 -2.06
N ILE A 50 -8.28 5.44 -2.97
CA ILE A 50 -9.58 5.85 -3.49
C ILE A 50 -10.65 5.87 -2.39
N GLU A 51 -10.77 4.76 -1.67
CA GLU A 51 -11.86 4.62 -0.68
C GLU A 51 -11.69 5.55 0.52
N ASN A 52 -10.45 5.91 0.87
CA ASN A 52 -10.18 6.80 2.00
C ASN A 52 -9.87 8.23 1.58
N GLN A 53 -9.88 8.52 0.28
CA GLN A 53 -9.61 9.85 -0.27
C GLN A 53 -8.30 10.43 0.27
N ALA A 54 -7.24 9.61 0.25
CA ALA A 54 -5.95 9.96 0.81
C ALA A 54 -4.83 9.46 -0.09
N TYR A 55 -3.64 10.05 0.07
CA TYR A 55 -2.44 9.51 -0.56
C TYR A 55 -2.04 8.20 0.13
N VAL A 56 -1.49 7.27 -0.63
CA VAL A 56 -0.93 6.03 -0.10
C VAL A 56 0.48 5.87 -0.64
N LEU A 57 1.44 5.76 0.27
CA LEU A 57 2.81 5.44 -0.07
C LEU A 57 3.09 4.00 0.36
N GLY A 58 3.23 3.12 -0.61
CA GLY A 58 3.61 1.73 -0.37
C GLY A 58 5.09 1.55 -0.60
N VAL A 59 5.81 1.08 0.41
CA VAL A 59 7.24 0.80 0.32
C VAL A 59 7.45 -0.70 0.42
N ASN A 60 7.89 -1.31 -0.68
CA ASN A 60 8.06 -2.75 -0.75
C ASN A 60 9.54 -3.12 -0.83
N ARG A 61 9.87 -4.25 -0.24
CA ARG A 61 11.20 -4.84 -0.27
C ARG A 61 11.62 -5.18 -1.70
N VAL A 62 12.92 -5.06 -1.99
CA VAL A 62 13.57 -5.62 -3.19
C VAL A 62 14.44 -6.79 -2.80
N GLY A 63 14.80 -7.63 -3.77
CA GLY A 63 15.69 -8.77 -3.56
C GLY A 63 14.97 -10.11 -3.55
N SER A 64 15.55 -11.08 -2.87
CA SER A 64 14.97 -12.42 -2.79
C SER A 64 15.37 -13.12 -1.51
N ASP A 65 14.59 -14.13 -1.14
CA ASP A 65 14.93 -15.11 -0.14
C ASP A 65 14.78 -16.51 -0.77
N PRO A 66 15.03 -17.62 -0.04
CA PRO A 66 14.95 -18.96 -0.63
C PRO A 66 13.58 -19.34 -1.20
N VAL A 67 12.51 -18.64 -0.81
CA VAL A 67 11.14 -18.99 -1.19
C VAL A 67 10.57 -17.99 -2.20
N HIS A 68 10.87 -16.70 -2.05
CA HIS A 68 10.23 -15.63 -2.83
C HIS A 68 11.23 -14.65 -3.43
N ALA A 69 10.84 -14.10 -4.59
CA ALA A 69 11.45 -12.91 -5.15
C ALA A 69 10.59 -11.69 -4.81
N TYR A 70 11.22 -10.55 -4.57
CA TYR A 70 10.55 -9.30 -4.21
C TYR A 70 10.92 -8.22 -5.23
N PRO A 71 9.97 -7.76 -6.04
CA PRO A 71 10.27 -6.86 -7.16
C PRO A 71 10.36 -5.39 -6.77
N GLY A 72 10.12 -5.06 -5.53
CA GLY A 72 9.97 -3.68 -5.13
C GLY A 72 8.60 -3.16 -5.52
N ARG A 73 8.54 -2.31 -6.56
CA ARG A 73 7.31 -1.64 -6.97
C ARG A 73 6.74 -0.83 -5.80
N SER A 74 7.61 0.00 -5.20
CA SER A 74 7.17 0.99 -4.22
C SER A 74 6.40 2.08 -4.95
N LEU A 75 5.16 2.35 -4.52
CA LEU A 75 4.24 3.23 -5.22
C LEU A 75 3.83 4.41 -4.36
N LEU A 76 3.74 5.58 -4.99
CA LEU A 76 2.99 6.70 -4.43
C LEU A 76 1.71 6.83 -5.24
N VAL A 77 0.58 6.75 -4.55
CA VAL A 77 -0.76 6.79 -5.17
C VAL A 77 -1.53 7.97 -4.61
N ASP A 78 -2.17 8.73 -5.49
CA ASP A 78 -2.99 9.88 -5.07
C ASP A 78 -4.43 9.46 -4.71
N PRO A 79 -5.24 10.38 -4.16
CA PRO A 79 -6.61 10.06 -3.77
C PRO A 79 -7.54 9.61 -4.90
N TRP A 80 -7.17 9.82 -6.16
CA TRP A 80 -7.90 9.33 -7.32
C TRP A 80 -7.49 7.92 -7.70
N GLY A 81 -6.48 7.37 -7.05
CA GLY A 81 -5.94 6.07 -7.38
C GLY A 81 -4.90 6.09 -8.49
N GLU A 82 -4.43 7.27 -8.89
CA GLU A 82 -3.37 7.38 -9.89
C GLU A 82 -2.00 7.13 -9.25
N VAL A 83 -1.19 6.32 -9.92
CA VAL A 83 0.18 6.05 -9.50
C VAL A 83 1.05 7.22 -9.95
N LEU A 84 1.54 7.99 -8.98
CA LEU A 84 2.39 9.15 -9.24
C LEU A 84 3.86 8.78 -9.38
N SER A 85 4.28 7.71 -8.70
CA SER A 85 5.66 7.22 -8.72
C SER A 85 5.65 5.71 -8.51
N ASP A 86 6.54 5.02 -9.23
CA ASP A 86 6.68 3.56 -9.19
C ASP A 86 8.17 3.24 -9.24
N ALA A 87 8.70 2.78 -8.13
CA ALA A 87 10.14 2.50 -8.02
C ALA A 87 10.46 1.04 -7.71
#